data_2c8e54d28db7b89bb3e6eaff12cccb12
#
_entry.id   2c8e54d28db7b89bb3e6eaff12cccb12
#
_cell.length_a   1.000
_cell.length_b   1.000
_cell.length_c   1.000
_cell.angle_alpha   90.00
_cell.angle_beta   90.00
_cell.angle_gamma   90.00
#
_symmetry.space_group_name_H-M   'P 1'
#
loop_
_entity.id
_entity.type
_entity.pdbx_description
1 polymer ?
#
loop_
_entity_poly.entity_id
_entity_poly.type
_entity_poly.pdbx_seq_one_letter_code
_entity_poly.pdbx_strand_id
1 'polypeptide(L)'
;MSYAILDNNRFYAEGLRYALLRRGVQRQIQCDTVQWLPALLARRVLAIRCRFSVAATHQTLITILLRLEAARWQGCLYLVCNEKGWALATHLRKRFGTLLIYIIDDRIAVADAAYLLAKEPRRLRSLDCCLTGIEFNVLDLMLTGLPVRHIAIVTQMSEKQVSTHKCNALKKLNANNLLQLLL
;
A
#
# COMPACT_ATOMS: atom_id res chain seq x y z
N MET A 1 -21.54 -8.33 -1.02
CA MET A 1 -20.13 -8.16 -1.40
C MET A 1 -19.24 -8.86 -0.39
N SER A 2 -18.09 -9.36 -0.81
CA SER A 2 -17.13 -10.07 0.06
C SER A 2 -15.88 -9.21 0.24
N TYR A 3 -15.44 -9.05 1.49
CA TYR A 3 -14.32 -8.18 1.88
C TYR A 3 -13.22 -8.98 2.55
N ALA A 4 -11.97 -8.52 2.40
CA ALA A 4 -10.86 -8.92 3.24
C ALA A 4 -10.19 -7.67 3.81
N ILE A 5 -9.81 -7.73 5.08
CA ILE A 5 -9.13 -6.64 5.79
C ILE A 5 -7.79 -7.18 6.27
N LEU A 6 -6.70 -6.53 5.83
CA LEU A 6 -5.33 -6.80 6.25
C LEU A 6 -4.86 -5.61 7.09
N ASP A 7 -4.84 -5.78 8.41
CA ASP A 7 -4.44 -4.74 9.35
C ASP A 7 -3.81 -5.37 10.59
N ASN A 8 -2.63 -4.91 10.96
CA ASN A 8 -1.96 -5.31 12.20
C ASN A 8 -2.58 -4.67 13.45
N ASN A 9 -3.41 -3.64 13.29
CA ASN A 9 -4.18 -3.05 14.37
C ASN A 9 -5.52 -3.77 14.53
N ARG A 10 -5.55 -4.71 15.45
CA ARG A 10 -6.72 -5.55 15.71
C ARG A 10 -7.98 -4.74 16.07
N PHE A 11 -7.81 -3.66 16.84
CA PHE A 11 -8.95 -2.80 17.23
C PHE A 11 -9.55 -2.06 16.02
N TYR A 12 -8.70 -1.54 15.13
CA TYR A 12 -9.17 -0.88 13.92
C TYR A 12 -9.85 -1.88 12.98
N ALA A 13 -9.25 -3.04 12.76
CA ALA A 13 -9.80 -4.09 11.92
C ALA A 13 -11.18 -4.57 12.43
N GLU A 14 -11.32 -4.80 13.73
CA GLU A 14 -12.60 -5.17 14.35
C GLU A 14 -13.63 -4.05 14.28
N GLY A 15 -13.23 -2.81 14.52
CA GLY A 15 -14.10 -1.65 14.36
C GLY A 15 -14.63 -1.51 12.93
N LEU A 16 -13.74 -1.66 11.94
CA LEU A 16 -14.10 -1.62 10.52
C LEU A 16 -15.02 -2.78 10.15
N ARG A 17 -14.74 -3.98 10.64
CA ARG A 17 -15.59 -5.16 10.48
C ARG A 17 -17.01 -4.90 11.00
N TYR A 18 -17.12 -4.40 12.23
CA TYR A 18 -18.41 -4.09 12.85
C TYR A 18 -19.19 -3.03 12.05
N ALA A 19 -18.50 -1.96 11.63
CA ALA A 19 -19.11 -0.89 10.85
C ALA A 19 -19.61 -1.38 9.47
N LEU A 20 -18.89 -2.32 8.83
CA LEU A 20 -19.31 -2.96 7.59
C LEU A 20 -20.50 -3.90 7.80
N LEU A 21 -20.53 -4.67 8.91
CA LEU A 21 -21.69 -5.51 9.25
C LEU A 21 -22.97 -4.69 9.41
N ARG A 22 -22.90 -3.54 10.09
CA ARG A 22 -24.05 -2.62 10.23
C ARG A 22 -24.58 -2.07 8.88
N ARG A 23 -23.77 -2.17 7.82
CA ARG A 23 -24.14 -1.79 6.44
C ARG A 23 -24.56 -2.97 5.58
N GLY A 24 -24.86 -4.13 6.18
CA GLY A 24 -25.35 -5.31 5.48
C GLY A 24 -24.27 -6.14 4.77
N VAL A 25 -23.00 -5.90 5.08
CA VAL A 25 -21.89 -6.68 4.51
C VAL A 25 -21.68 -7.96 5.31
N GLN A 26 -22.14 -9.09 4.77
CA GLN A 26 -22.24 -10.35 5.52
C GLN A 26 -20.97 -11.23 5.50
N ARG A 27 -20.06 -11.07 4.54
CA ARG A 27 -18.87 -11.95 4.39
C ARG A 27 -17.58 -11.15 4.47
N GLN A 28 -16.92 -11.28 5.61
CA GLN A 28 -15.64 -10.63 5.90
C GLN A 28 -14.62 -11.69 6.31
N ILE A 29 -13.38 -11.50 5.91
CA ILE A 29 -12.23 -12.26 6.40
C ILE A 29 -11.22 -11.24 6.91
N GLN A 30 -10.80 -11.40 8.17
CA GLN A 30 -9.63 -10.75 8.72
C GLN A 30 -8.45 -11.67 8.47
N CYS A 31 -7.39 -11.15 7.84
CA CYS A 31 -6.20 -11.91 7.53
C CYS A 31 -5.00 -11.22 8.15
N ASP A 32 -4.27 -11.93 8.97
CA ASP A 32 -3.07 -11.40 9.63
C ASP A 32 -1.79 -11.67 8.81
N THR A 33 -1.86 -12.51 7.77
CA THR A 33 -0.68 -12.93 7.00
C THR A 33 -0.98 -13.24 5.53
N VAL A 34 0.08 -13.24 4.70
CA VAL A 34 0.06 -13.54 3.25
C VAL A 34 -0.38 -14.99 2.93
N GLN A 35 -0.40 -15.89 3.91
CA GLN A 35 -0.77 -17.30 3.72
C GLN A 35 -2.21 -17.48 3.22
N TRP A 36 -3.05 -16.47 3.36
CA TRP A 36 -4.46 -16.48 2.95
C TRP A 36 -4.71 -15.97 1.53
N LEU A 37 -3.66 -15.85 0.71
CA LEU A 37 -3.80 -15.27 -0.64
C LEU A 37 -4.88 -15.92 -1.50
N PRO A 38 -5.06 -17.26 -1.54
CA PRO A 38 -6.16 -17.87 -2.30
C PRO A 38 -7.54 -17.37 -1.86
N ALA A 39 -7.71 -17.17 -0.53
CA ALA A 39 -8.96 -16.63 0.02
C ALA A 39 -9.14 -15.14 -0.33
N LEU A 40 -8.06 -14.37 -0.48
CA LEU A 40 -8.09 -12.96 -0.91
C LEU A 40 -8.48 -12.83 -2.37
N LEU A 41 -7.99 -13.70 -3.25
CA LEU A 41 -8.30 -13.72 -4.68
C LEU A 41 -9.80 -13.95 -4.95
N ALA A 42 -10.48 -14.69 -4.07
CA ALA A 42 -11.92 -14.92 -4.15
C ALA A 42 -12.77 -13.71 -3.70
N ARG A 43 -12.15 -12.61 -3.24
CA ARG A 43 -12.85 -11.43 -2.72
C ARG A 43 -12.92 -10.34 -3.79
N ARG A 44 -13.98 -9.53 -3.71
CA ARG A 44 -14.15 -8.36 -4.59
C ARG A 44 -13.61 -7.06 -4.01
N VAL A 45 -13.41 -7.01 -2.70
CA VAL A 45 -12.86 -5.83 -2.03
C VAL A 45 -11.81 -6.26 -1.04
N LEU A 46 -10.65 -5.64 -1.13
CA LEU A 46 -9.52 -5.85 -0.24
C LEU A 46 -9.10 -4.50 0.36
N ALA A 47 -9.11 -4.41 1.69
CA ALA A 47 -8.60 -3.26 2.41
C ALA A 47 -7.29 -3.64 3.09
N ILE A 48 -6.21 -2.94 2.77
CA ILE A 48 -4.89 -3.15 3.36
C ILE A 48 -4.47 -1.86 4.06
N ARG A 49 -4.25 -1.92 5.36
CA ARG A 49 -3.63 -0.82 6.09
C ARG A 49 -2.13 -0.91 5.95
N CYS A 50 -1.58 0.08 5.26
CA CYS A 50 -0.16 0.17 4.96
C CYS A 50 0.52 1.05 6.02
N ARG A 51 1.03 0.44 7.07
CA ARG A 51 2.05 1.08 7.88
C ARG A 51 3.37 0.80 7.19
N PHE A 52 3.82 1.71 6.35
CA PHE A 52 5.14 1.62 5.69
C PHE A 52 6.31 1.67 6.68
N SER A 53 6.00 1.82 7.96
CA SER A 53 6.94 1.79 9.08
C SER A 53 7.65 0.46 9.31
N VAL A 54 7.27 -0.62 8.62
CA VAL A 54 7.91 -1.93 8.76
C VAL A 54 8.28 -2.43 7.39
N ALA A 55 9.56 -2.66 7.12
CA ALA A 55 10.06 -3.18 5.83
C ALA A 55 9.32 -4.47 5.40
N ALA A 56 9.01 -5.34 6.36
CA ALA A 56 8.23 -6.55 6.13
C ALA A 56 6.82 -6.24 5.56
N THR A 57 6.19 -5.15 5.99
CA THR A 57 4.87 -4.73 5.49
C THR A 57 4.93 -4.29 4.03
N HIS A 58 6.00 -3.56 3.66
CA HIS A 58 6.21 -3.12 2.29
C HIS A 58 6.44 -4.30 1.34
N GLN A 59 7.32 -5.23 1.69
CA GLN A 59 7.57 -6.45 0.90
C GLN A 59 6.31 -7.30 0.75
N THR A 60 5.56 -7.46 1.84
CA THR A 60 4.28 -8.17 1.85
C THR A 60 3.29 -7.52 0.89
N LEU A 61 3.17 -6.18 0.92
CA LEU A 61 2.28 -5.43 0.03
C LEU A 61 2.67 -5.63 -1.44
N ILE A 62 3.95 -5.47 -1.79
CA ILE A 62 4.43 -5.70 -3.16
C ILE A 62 4.12 -7.13 -3.61
N THR A 63 4.38 -8.12 -2.77
CA THR A 63 4.08 -9.53 -3.07
C THR A 63 2.59 -9.75 -3.34
N ILE A 64 1.71 -9.14 -2.54
CA ILE A 64 0.26 -9.20 -2.74
C ILE A 64 -0.11 -8.57 -4.07
N LEU A 65 0.38 -7.36 -4.37
CA LEU A 65 0.07 -6.64 -5.61
C LEU A 65 0.51 -7.43 -6.85
N LEU A 66 1.73 -7.98 -6.86
CA LEU A 66 2.23 -8.82 -7.95
C LEU A 66 1.34 -10.05 -8.18
N ARG A 67 0.89 -10.70 -7.12
CA ARG A 67 0.03 -11.88 -7.22
C ARG A 67 -1.39 -11.54 -7.65
N LEU A 68 -1.96 -10.41 -7.20
CA LEU A 68 -3.26 -9.92 -7.67
C LEU A 68 -3.20 -9.59 -9.17
N GLU A 69 -2.13 -8.94 -9.61
CA GLU A 69 -1.92 -8.63 -11.03
C GLU A 69 -1.75 -9.90 -11.87
N ALA A 70 -0.89 -10.85 -11.45
CA ALA A 70 -0.70 -12.13 -12.13
C ALA A 70 -2.00 -12.95 -12.24
N ALA A 71 -2.86 -12.87 -11.22
CA ALA A 71 -4.17 -13.51 -11.21
C ALA A 71 -5.24 -12.74 -12.00
N ARG A 72 -4.91 -11.59 -12.61
CA ARG A 72 -5.85 -10.68 -13.27
C ARG A 72 -7.08 -10.36 -12.40
N TRP A 73 -6.83 -10.09 -11.14
CA TRP A 73 -7.88 -9.85 -10.16
C TRP A 73 -8.72 -8.61 -10.50
N GLN A 74 -10.04 -8.75 -10.50
CA GLN A 74 -11.00 -7.73 -10.92
C GLN A 74 -11.70 -7.04 -9.74
N GLY A 75 -11.10 -7.07 -8.57
CA GLY A 75 -11.67 -6.43 -7.39
C GLY A 75 -11.16 -5.00 -7.19
N CYS A 76 -11.61 -4.38 -6.09
CA CYS A 76 -11.17 -3.06 -5.65
C CYS A 76 -10.22 -3.19 -4.44
N LEU A 77 -9.04 -2.62 -4.55
CA LEU A 77 -8.05 -2.57 -3.48
C LEU A 77 -8.04 -1.19 -2.83
N TYR A 78 -8.18 -1.15 -1.52
CA TYR A 78 -8.06 0.07 -0.73
C TYR A 78 -6.78 0.02 0.10
N LEU A 79 -5.87 0.96 -0.14
CA LEU A 79 -4.68 1.18 0.66
C LEU A 79 -4.99 2.26 1.69
N VAL A 80 -5.02 1.88 2.96
CA VAL A 80 -5.21 2.81 4.07
C VAL A 80 -3.85 3.22 4.61
N CYS A 81 -3.45 4.48 4.47
CA CYS A 81 -2.13 4.96 4.85
C CYS A 81 -2.17 6.39 5.38
N ASN A 82 -1.14 6.73 6.16
CA ASN A 82 -0.91 8.09 6.62
C ASN A 82 -0.37 8.99 5.49
N GLU A 83 -0.23 10.28 5.77
CA GLU A 83 0.27 11.28 4.83
C GLU A 83 1.64 10.92 4.23
N LYS A 84 2.56 10.37 5.03
CA LYS A 84 3.88 9.94 4.56
C LYS A 84 3.80 8.75 3.57
N GLY A 85 2.88 7.83 3.81
CA GLY A 85 2.65 6.67 2.94
C GLY A 85 1.91 7.01 1.64
N TRP A 86 1.29 8.19 1.56
CA TRP A 86 0.43 8.56 0.45
C TRP A 86 1.15 8.59 -0.91
N ALA A 87 2.35 9.19 -0.95
CA ALA A 87 3.13 9.27 -2.18
C ALA A 87 3.57 7.87 -2.67
N LEU A 88 3.95 6.98 -1.74
CA LEU A 88 4.30 5.60 -2.05
C LEU A 88 3.08 4.82 -2.56
N ALA A 89 1.93 4.94 -1.89
CA ALA A 89 0.68 4.32 -2.32
C ALA A 89 0.23 4.85 -3.71
N THR A 90 0.42 6.14 -3.99
CA THR A 90 0.15 6.74 -5.31
C THR A 90 1.07 6.18 -6.38
N HIS A 91 2.35 5.96 -6.06
CA HIS A 91 3.29 5.33 -6.98
C HIS A 91 2.89 3.87 -7.26
N LEU A 92 2.54 3.09 -6.22
CA LEU A 92 2.06 1.71 -6.38
C LEU A 92 0.81 1.65 -7.26
N ARG A 93 -0.13 2.56 -7.08
CA ARG A 93 -1.31 2.67 -7.94
C ARG A 93 -0.96 2.90 -9.41
N LYS A 94 0.08 3.69 -9.71
CA LYS A 94 0.56 3.90 -11.09
C LYS A 94 1.25 2.66 -11.63
N ARG A 95 2.11 2.03 -10.84
CA ARG A 95 2.87 0.84 -11.24
C ARG A 95 1.94 -0.34 -11.56
N PHE A 96 0.92 -0.54 -10.74
CA PHE A 96 -0.07 -1.61 -10.88
C PHE A 96 -1.37 -1.07 -11.50
N GLY A 97 -1.27 -0.38 -12.64
CA GLY A 97 -2.39 0.29 -13.30
C GLY A 97 -3.50 -0.64 -13.78
N THR A 98 -3.25 -1.94 -13.85
CA THR A 98 -4.25 -3.00 -14.13
C THR A 98 -5.17 -3.26 -12.94
N LEU A 99 -4.76 -2.88 -11.72
CA LEU A 99 -5.54 -3.03 -10.49
C LEU A 99 -6.30 -1.74 -10.17
N LEU A 100 -7.53 -1.87 -9.71
CA LEU A 100 -8.31 -0.75 -9.19
C LEU A 100 -7.88 -0.43 -7.76
N ILE A 101 -6.88 0.44 -7.60
CA ILE A 101 -6.32 0.82 -6.31
C ILE A 101 -6.84 2.19 -5.87
N TYR A 102 -7.42 2.25 -4.67
CA TYR A 102 -7.87 3.46 -3.99
C TYR A 102 -7.05 3.71 -2.74
N ILE A 103 -6.79 4.98 -2.44
CA ILE A 103 -6.00 5.38 -1.27
C ILE A 103 -6.92 6.09 -0.30
N ILE A 104 -6.89 5.68 0.97
CA ILE A 104 -7.67 6.24 2.07
C ILE A 104 -6.71 6.75 3.15
N ASP A 105 -6.97 7.94 3.68
CA ASP A 105 -6.24 8.49 4.84
C ASP A 105 -6.56 7.66 6.09
N ASP A 106 -5.55 7.25 6.83
CA ASP A 106 -5.71 6.43 8.05
C ASP A 106 -6.31 7.19 9.24
N ARG A 107 -6.42 8.53 9.12
CA ARG A 107 -7.09 9.39 10.11
C ARG A 107 -8.60 9.44 9.92
N ILE A 108 -9.12 8.88 8.83
CA ILE A 108 -10.57 8.84 8.59
C ILE A 108 -11.28 8.02 9.68
N ALA A 109 -12.43 8.48 10.11
CA ALA A 109 -13.24 7.72 11.07
C ALA A 109 -13.63 6.35 10.50
N VAL A 110 -13.64 5.33 11.35
CA VAL A 110 -13.96 3.95 10.94
C VAL A 110 -15.31 3.84 10.22
N ALA A 111 -16.30 4.64 10.66
CA ALA A 111 -17.62 4.69 10.04
C ALA A 111 -17.57 5.22 8.59
N ASP A 112 -16.74 6.23 8.33
CA ASP A 112 -16.55 6.82 7.02
C ASP A 112 -15.70 5.91 6.12
N ALA A 113 -14.68 5.26 6.66
CA ALA A 113 -13.92 4.23 5.97
C ALA A 113 -14.85 3.09 5.53
N ALA A 114 -15.71 2.59 6.41
CA ALA A 114 -16.71 1.57 6.09
C ALA A 114 -17.71 2.05 5.02
N TYR A 115 -18.07 3.33 5.04
CA TYR A 115 -18.94 3.91 4.00
C TYR A 115 -18.26 3.93 2.62
N LEU A 116 -16.98 4.34 2.56
CA LEU A 116 -16.20 4.35 1.32
C LEU A 116 -16.02 2.94 0.75
N LEU A 117 -15.73 1.96 1.62
CA LEU A 117 -15.59 0.56 1.23
C LEU A 117 -16.90 -0.04 0.73
N ALA A 118 -18.05 0.33 1.31
CA ALA A 118 -19.38 -0.20 0.94
C ALA A 118 -19.94 0.42 -0.34
N LYS A 119 -19.51 1.60 -0.74
CA LYS A 119 -19.89 2.24 -2.01
C LYS A 119 -18.92 1.84 -3.11
N GLU A 120 -19.45 1.68 -4.33
CA GLU A 120 -18.58 1.60 -5.51
C GLU A 120 -17.75 2.90 -5.60
N PRO A 121 -16.43 2.76 -5.70
CA PRO A 121 -15.55 3.91 -5.59
C PRO A 121 -15.71 4.84 -6.79
N ARG A 122 -16.15 6.06 -6.54
CA ARG A 122 -15.95 7.14 -7.51
C ARG A 122 -14.47 7.48 -7.55
N ARG A 123 -13.91 7.70 -8.75
CA ARG A 123 -12.50 8.09 -8.94
C ARG A 123 -12.13 9.25 -7.99
N LEU A 124 -11.43 8.93 -6.92
CA LEU A 124 -10.88 9.94 -6.02
C LEU A 124 -9.73 10.67 -6.76
N ARG A 125 -9.66 11.99 -6.60
CA ARG A 125 -8.64 12.85 -7.23
C ARG A 125 -7.24 12.32 -6.92
N SER A 126 -6.36 12.27 -7.93
CA SER A 126 -4.95 11.99 -7.74
C SER A 126 -4.28 13.21 -7.13
N LEU A 127 -3.58 13.05 -6.02
CA LEU A 127 -2.58 14.02 -5.59
C LEU A 127 -1.32 13.82 -6.45
N ASP A 128 -0.78 14.90 -7.02
CA ASP A 128 0.29 14.87 -8.03
C ASP A 128 1.71 14.62 -7.48
N CYS A 129 1.86 14.25 -6.23
CA CYS A 129 3.17 13.93 -5.67
C CYS A 129 3.59 12.50 -6.02
N CYS A 130 4.32 12.33 -7.13
CA CYS A 130 4.72 11.02 -7.62
C CYS A 130 6.23 10.86 -7.65
N LEU A 131 6.69 9.73 -7.10
CA LEU A 131 8.05 9.26 -7.34
C LEU A 131 8.21 8.92 -8.83
N THR A 132 9.38 9.16 -9.39
CA THR A 132 9.76 8.59 -10.68
C THR A 132 10.01 7.07 -10.53
N GLY A 133 9.99 6.32 -11.63
CA GLY A 133 10.27 4.89 -11.58
C GLY A 133 11.64 4.57 -10.95
N ILE A 134 12.66 5.38 -11.26
CA ILE A 134 14.02 5.23 -10.70
C ILE A 134 14.04 5.53 -9.19
N GLU A 135 13.43 6.64 -8.76
CA GLU A 135 13.32 7.00 -7.35
C GLU A 135 12.61 5.91 -6.55
N PHE A 136 11.55 5.34 -7.10
CA PHE A 136 10.84 4.23 -6.47
C PHE A 136 11.71 2.98 -6.37
N ASN A 137 12.37 2.57 -7.46
CA ASN A 137 13.23 1.39 -7.46
C ASN A 137 14.37 1.51 -6.45
N VAL A 138 15.03 2.66 -6.40
CA VAL A 138 16.07 2.93 -5.41
C VAL A 138 15.51 2.83 -3.99
N LEU A 139 14.36 3.44 -3.74
CA LEU A 139 13.71 3.41 -2.43
C LEU A 139 13.28 1.99 -2.04
N ASP A 140 12.69 1.25 -2.98
CA ASP A 140 12.25 -0.13 -2.78
C ASP A 140 13.42 -1.04 -2.37
N LEU A 141 14.54 -0.96 -3.11
CA LEU A 141 15.75 -1.72 -2.80
C LEU A 141 16.36 -1.31 -1.43
N MET A 142 16.28 -0.04 -1.05
CA MET A 142 16.72 0.41 0.28
C MET A 142 15.80 -0.12 1.39
N LEU A 143 14.51 -0.15 1.17
CA LEU A 143 13.53 -0.69 2.13
C LEU A 143 13.68 -2.21 2.32
N THR A 144 14.26 -2.91 1.33
CA THR A 144 14.66 -4.32 1.49
C THR A 144 15.97 -4.50 2.25
N GLY A 145 16.64 -3.41 2.64
CA GLY A 145 17.89 -3.44 3.39
C GLY A 145 19.15 -3.53 2.55
N LEU A 146 19.07 -3.37 1.21
CA LEU A 146 20.25 -3.36 0.37
C LEU A 146 21.08 -2.09 0.60
N PRO A 147 22.42 -2.21 0.79
CA PRO A 147 23.29 -1.06 0.88
C PRO A 147 23.47 -0.36 -0.47
N VAL A 148 23.76 0.95 -0.43
CA VAL A 148 23.89 1.82 -1.63
C VAL A 148 24.79 1.22 -2.69
N ARG A 149 25.91 0.61 -2.31
CA ARG A 149 26.87 -0.03 -3.21
C ARG A 149 26.22 -1.17 -4.02
N HIS A 150 25.44 -2.03 -3.39
CA HIS A 150 24.75 -3.12 -4.07
C HIS A 150 23.63 -2.59 -4.98
N ILE A 151 22.92 -1.56 -4.53
CA ILE A 151 21.91 -0.90 -5.36
C ILE A 151 22.53 -0.31 -6.61
N ALA A 152 23.69 0.32 -6.49
CA ALA A 152 24.44 0.87 -7.64
C ALA A 152 24.77 -0.22 -8.69
N ILE A 153 25.20 -1.40 -8.23
CA ILE A 153 25.50 -2.54 -9.11
C ILE A 153 24.20 -3.03 -9.81
N VAL A 154 23.14 -3.29 -9.02
CA VAL A 154 21.87 -3.84 -9.54
C VAL A 154 21.19 -2.88 -10.51
N THR A 155 21.29 -1.58 -10.27
CA THR A 155 20.65 -0.54 -11.10
C THR A 155 21.55 -0.01 -12.20
N GLN A 156 22.81 -0.48 -12.30
CA GLN A 156 23.84 0.00 -13.21
C GLN A 156 24.08 1.53 -13.12
N MET A 157 23.97 2.07 -11.91
CA MET A 157 24.21 3.48 -11.60
C MET A 157 25.44 3.65 -10.72
N SER A 158 25.99 4.87 -10.67
CA SER A 158 26.99 5.21 -9.67
C SER A 158 26.34 5.38 -8.28
N GLU A 159 27.11 5.14 -7.21
CA GLU A 159 26.63 5.36 -5.83
C GLU A 159 26.14 6.80 -5.60
N LYS A 160 26.78 7.78 -6.28
CA LYS A 160 26.36 9.18 -6.26
C LYS A 160 24.97 9.37 -6.86
N GLN A 161 24.67 8.72 -7.99
CA GLN A 161 23.34 8.77 -8.61
C GLN A 161 22.29 8.12 -7.72
N VAL A 162 22.57 6.94 -7.16
CA VAL A 162 21.69 6.27 -6.19
C VAL A 162 21.38 7.18 -5.01
N SER A 163 22.41 7.84 -4.43
CA SER A 163 22.25 8.77 -3.33
C SER A 163 21.40 9.99 -3.72
N THR A 164 21.56 10.51 -4.93
CA THR A 164 20.76 11.62 -5.46
C THR A 164 19.29 11.21 -5.59
N HIS A 165 18.99 10.06 -6.19
CA HIS A 165 17.62 9.56 -6.33
C HIS A 165 16.98 9.27 -4.97
N LYS A 166 17.73 8.70 -4.02
CA LYS A 166 17.30 8.56 -2.61
C LYS A 166 16.87 9.91 -2.01
N CYS A 167 17.74 10.93 -2.10
CA CYS A 167 17.44 12.24 -1.53
C CYS A 167 16.21 12.89 -2.18
N ASN A 168 16.07 12.77 -3.50
CA ASN A 168 14.91 13.29 -4.21
C ASN A 168 13.62 12.53 -3.81
N ALA A 169 13.68 11.20 -3.68
CA ALA A 169 12.57 10.40 -3.21
C ALA A 169 12.14 10.81 -1.80
N LEU A 170 13.09 10.93 -0.86
CA LEU A 170 12.83 11.35 0.51
C LEU A 170 12.19 12.74 0.58
N LYS A 171 12.70 13.71 -0.19
CA LYS A 171 12.10 15.05 -0.27
C LYS A 171 10.64 15.01 -0.74
N LYS A 172 10.34 14.23 -1.79
CA LYS A 172 8.97 14.06 -2.30
C LYS A 172 8.04 13.38 -1.30
N LEU A 173 8.59 12.53 -0.43
CA LEU A 173 7.88 11.85 0.65
C LEU A 173 7.79 12.69 1.93
N ASN A 174 8.32 13.93 1.91
CA ASN A 174 8.44 14.79 3.09
C ASN A 174 9.11 14.08 4.28
N ALA A 175 10.16 13.31 3.99
CA ALA A 175 10.94 12.57 4.96
C ALA A 175 12.40 13.02 4.94
N ASN A 176 13.01 13.20 6.12
CA ASN A 176 14.42 13.62 6.23
C ASN A 176 15.38 12.44 6.07
N ASN A 177 14.94 11.25 6.39
CA ASN A 177 15.73 10.02 6.28
C ASN A 177 14.84 8.79 6.08
N LEU A 178 15.48 7.66 5.75
CA LEU A 178 14.78 6.39 5.52
C LEU A 178 14.05 5.88 6.78
N LEU A 179 14.63 6.14 7.97
CA LEU A 179 14.02 5.73 9.25
C LEU A 179 12.66 6.40 9.46
N GLN A 180 12.49 7.64 9.02
CA GLN A 180 11.21 8.34 9.13
C GLN A 180 10.11 7.75 8.22
N LEU A 181 10.48 7.01 7.17
CA LEU A 181 9.53 6.24 6.38
C LEU A 181 9.18 4.91 7.06
N LEU A 182 10.05 4.44 7.94
CA LEU A 182 9.91 3.19 8.67
C LEU A 182 9.25 3.38 10.05
N LEU A 183 9.18 4.59 10.57
CA LEU A 183 8.49 4.99 11.81
C LEU A 183 7.15 5.67 11.51
#